data_6dde84b8ec0d31e6b4b6bb147e0ef876
#
_entry.id   6dde84b8ec0d31e6b4b6bb147e0ef876
#
_cell.length_a   1.000
_cell.length_b   1.000
_cell.length_c   1.000
_cell.angle_alpha   90.00
_cell.angle_beta   90.00
_cell.angle_gamma   90.00
#
_symmetry.space_group_name_H-M   'P 1'
#
loop_
_entity.id
_entity.type
_entity.pdbx_description
1 polymer ?
#
loop_
_entity_poly.entity_id
_entity_poly.type
_entity_poly.pdbx_seq_one_letter_code
_entity_poly.pdbx_strand_id
1 'polypeptide(L)'
;MLKKSFLAVFTLLMLTACGNKDEEISTEDRAKTIEDGTVGFEMVGDNVEEATNVPAEEEKAILAAFDEYIAALNEEEINRYMQTIAKDPRGFKYDEEKVYATEAFDQFDSKREVANVTIAKYKDEEAEVFANMTLHSLQLETNIEHESAGRQVTVFVKEDGAWKVTSVYYIGDDSKSSTGK
;
A
#
# COMPACT_ATOMS: atom_id res chain seq x y z
N MET A 1 -74.02 19.48 13.38
CA MET A 1 -73.13 18.32 13.53
C MET A 1 -71.80 18.71 12.88
N LEU A 2 -70.85 19.19 13.70
CA LEU A 2 -69.60 19.78 13.21
C LEU A 2 -68.54 18.69 13.08
N LYS A 3 -68.03 18.47 11.85
CA LYS A 3 -66.81 17.67 11.60
C LYS A 3 -65.59 18.55 11.90
N LYS A 4 -64.83 18.21 12.94
CA LYS A 4 -63.52 18.83 13.22
C LYS A 4 -62.44 18.01 12.48
N SER A 5 -61.90 18.61 11.40
CA SER A 5 -60.67 18.14 10.77
C SER A 5 -59.47 18.43 11.66
N PHE A 6 -58.78 17.38 12.03
CA PHE A 6 -57.50 17.49 12.74
C PHE A 6 -56.38 17.41 11.69
N LEU A 7 -55.73 18.55 11.45
CA LEU A 7 -54.56 18.66 10.57
C LEU A 7 -53.31 18.30 11.39
N ALA A 8 -52.79 17.09 11.18
CA ALA A 8 -51.54 16.67 11.79
C ALA A 8 -50.37 17.24 10.98
N VAL A 9 -49.67 18.21 11.54
CA VAL A 9 -48.42 18.73 11.02
C VAL A 9 -47.34 17.72 11.34
N PHE A 10 -46.82 17.03 10.34
CA PHE A 10 -45.70 16.11 10.45
C PHE A 10 -44.41 16.91 10.32
N THR A 11 -43.83 17.26 11.44
CA THR A 11 -42.50 17.94 11.51
C THR A 11 -41.42 16.93 11.22
N LEU A 12 -40.87 17.00 9.99
CA LEU A 12 -39.71 16.18 9.57
C LEU A 12 -38.45 16.70 10.27
N LEU A 13 -38.02 16.03 11.33
CA LEU A 13 -36.72 16.23 11.97
C LEU A 13 -35.63 15.71 11.03
N MET A 14 -34.94 16.62 10.34
CA MET A 14 -33.68 16.34 9.65
C MET A 14 -32.60 16.11 10.72
N LEU A 15 -32.32 14.84 11.00
CA LEU A 15 -31.10 14.43 11.70
C LEU A 15 -29.92 14.66 10.75
N THR A 16 -29.25 15.81 10.91
CA THR A 16 -27.92 16.00 10.35
C THR A 16 -26.96 15.14 11.18
N ALA A 17 -26.73 13.93 10.73
CA ALA A 17 -25.59 13.13 11.18
C ALA A 17 -24.31 13.83 10.69
N CYS A 18 -23.64 14.57 11.58
CA CYS A 18 -22.22 14.85 11.41
C CYS A 18 -21.48 13.52 11.58
N GLY A 19 -21.30 12.79 10.49
CA GLY A 19 -20.33 11.74 10.41
C GLY A 19 -18.97 12.40 10.34
N ASN A 20 -18.08 12.06 11.29
CA ASN A 20 -16.65 12.23 11.11
C ASN A 20 -16.29 11.55 9.80
N LYS A 21 -15.87 12.34 8.83
CA LYS A 21 -15.16 11.81 7.68
C LYS A 21 -13.75 11.47 8.18
N ASP A 22 -13.54 10.22 8.52
CA ASP A 22 -12.23 9.62 8.34
C ASP A 22 -11.99 9.74 6.83
N GLU A 23 -11.05 10.59 6.44
CA GLU A 23 -10.65 10.74 5.05
C GLU A 23 -9.91 9.45 4.67
N GLU A 24 -10.64 8.44 4.22
CA GLU A 24 -10.05 7.36 3.45
C GLU A 24 -9.44 8.00 2.21
N ILE A 25 -8.10 8.07 2.19
CA ILE A 25 -7.35 8.52 1.02
C ILE A 25 -7.72 7.56 -0.12
N SER A 26 -8.46 8.07 -1.10
CA SER A 26 -8.92 7.25 -2.22
C SER A 26 -7.74 6.71 -3.03
N THR A 27 -7.95 5.62 -3.74
CA THR A 27 -6.94 5.08 -4.67
C THR A 27 -6.55 6.10 -5.76
N GLU A 28 -7.48 6.98 -6.15
CA GLU A 28 -7.21 8.08 -7.08
C GLU A 28 -6.34 9.18 -6.46
N ASP A 29 -6.52 9.49 -5.16
CA ASP A 29 -5.67 10.47 -4.47
C ASP A 29 -4.26 9.92 -4.24
N ARG A 30 -4.13 8.61 -3.99
CA ARG A 30 -2.83 7.92 -3.92
C ARG A 30 -2.12 7.90 -5.28
N ALA A 31 -2.83 7.63 -6.37
CA ALA A 31 -2.29 7.68 -7.73
C ALA A 31 -1.84 9.11 -8.09
N LYS A 32 -2.65 10.14 -7.79
CA LYS A 32 -2.26 11.55 -7.97
C LYS A 32 -1.04 11.94 -7.15
N THR A 33 -0.92 11.46 -5.91
CA THR A 33 0.23 11.72 -5.05
C THR A 33 1.53 11.21 -5.69
N ILE A 34 1.47 10.13 -6.45
CA ILE A 34 2.61 9.59 -7.20
C ILE A 34 2.82 10.39 -8.49
N GLU A 35 1.75 10.72 -9.25
CA GLU A 35 1.84 11.51 -10.48
C GLU A 35 2.27 12.97 -10.23
N ASP A 36 1.81 13.59 -9.13
CA ASP A 36 2.16 14.99 -8.78
C ASP A 36 3.57 15.13 -8.14
N GLY A 37 4.35 14.04 -8.06
CA GLY A 37 5.73 14.07 -7.57
C GLY A 37 5.87 14.34 -6.06
N THR A 38 4.83 14.12 -5.26
CA THR A 38 4.87 14.25 -3.79
C THR A 38 5.55 13.01 -3.18
N VAL A 39 5.46 11.86 -3.85
CA VAL A 39 6.40 10.74 -3.75
C VAL A 39 7.24 10.86 -5.02
N GLY A 40 8.32 11.67 -4.96
CA GLY A 40 8.86 12.24 -6.15
C GLY A 40 9.97 11.39 -6.75
N PHE A 41 9.69 10.64 -7.77
CA PHE A 41 10.69 10.18 -8.72
C PHE A 41 10.33 10.66 -10.13
N GLU A 42 11.34 10.98 -10.91
CA GLU A 42 11.14 11.27 -12.33
C GLU A 42 11.21 9.96 -13.12
N MET A 43 10.20 9.73 -13.94
CA MET A 43 10.20 8.59 -14.88
C MET A 43 10.98 8.99 -16.12
N VAL A 44 12.02 8.25 -16.45
CA VAL A 44 12.73 8.35 -17.73
C VAL A 44 12.32 7.17 -18.59
N GLY A 45 11.22 7.32 -19.33
CA GLY A 45 10.57 6.23 -20.04
C GLY A 45 9.90 5.25 -19.05
N ASP A 46 10.22 3.97 -19.15
CA ASP A 46 9.73 2.93 -18.23
C ASP A 46 10.63 2.72 -16.99
N ASN A 47 11.69 3.50 -16.84
CA ASN A 47 12.64 3.39 -15.73
C ASN A 47 12.57 4.63 -14.83
N VAL A 48 12.86 4.41 -13.56
CA VAL A 48 13.03 5.46 -12.54
C VAL A 48 14.50 5.86 -12.49
N GLU A 49 14.77 7.17 -12.32
CA GLU A 49 16.14 7.64 -12.12
C GLU A 49 16.68 7.16 -10.77
N GLU A 50 17.88 6.59 -10.80
CA GLU A 50 18.55 6.09 -9.61
C GLU A 50 19.16 7.23 -8.80
N ALA A 51 19.04 7.17 -7.47
CA ALA A 51 19.69 8.11 -6.57
C ALA A 51 21.21 7.99 -6.63
N THR A 52 21.90 9.10 -6.96
CA THR A 52 23.35 9.11 -7.18
C THR A 52 24.19 9.33 -5.91
N ASN A 53 23.53 9.63 -4.78
CA ASN A 53 24.18 10.05 -3.52
C ASN A 53 24.08 9.00 -2.41
N VAL A 54 23.79 7.73 -2.74
CA VAL A 54 23.65 6.66 -1.76
C VAL A 54 25.03 6.12 -1.38
N PRO A 55 25.44 6.15 -0.09
CA PRO A 55 26.65 5.46 0.33
C PRO A 55 26.52 3.95 0.11
N ALA A 56 27.58 3.28 -0.34
CA ALA A 56 27.53 1.85 -0.71
C ALA A 56 27.04 0.91 0.41
N GLU A 57 27.35 1.23 1.68
CA GLU A 57 26.85 0.46 2.83
C GLU A 57 25.36 0.67 3.06
N GLU A 58 24.84 1.89 2.82
CA GLU A 58 23.42 2.20 2.93
C GLU A 58 22.64 1.58 1.77
N GLU A 59 23.15 1.67 0.54
CA GLU A 59 22.58 1.02 -0.63
C GLU A 59 22.35 -0.47 -0.37
N LYS A 60 23.41 -1.16 0.08
CA LYS A 60 23.33 -2.59 0.44
C LYS A 60 22.31 -2.86 1.55
N ALA A 61 22.26 -2.01 2.58
CA ALA A 61 21.36 -2.17 3.71
C ALA A 61 19.88 -1.93 3.31
N ILE A 62 19.61 -0.93 2.46
CA ILE A 62 18.29 -0.61 1.95
C ILE A 62 17.78 -1.75 1.07
N LEU A 63 18.58 -2.21 0.10
CA LEU A 63 18.18 -3.30 -0.79
C LEU A 63 17.96 -4.61 0.00
N ALA A 64 18.80 -4.91 0.98
CA ALA A 64 18.59 -6.07 1.86
C ALA A 64 17.30 -5.96 2.69
N ALA A 65 16.94 -4.75 3.16
CA ALA A 65 15.67 -4.53 3.86
C ALA A 65 14.47 -4.70 2.93
N PHE A 66 14.58 -4.27 1.68
CA PHE A 66 13.55 -4.48 0.66
C PHE A 66 13.37 -5.97 0.34
N ASP A 67 14.48 -6.69 0.13
CA ASP A 67 14.46 -8.14 -0.13
C ASP A 67 13.82 -8.90 1.03
N GLU A 68 14.15 -8.55 2.27
CA GLU A 68 13.57 -9.16 3.48
C GLU A 68 12.07 -8.87 3.60
N TYR A 69 11.64 -7.65 3.29
CA TYR A 69 10.23 -7.27 3.25
C TYR A 69 9.44 -8.12 2.23
N ILE A 70 9.94 -8.27 1.00
CA ILE A 70 9.33 -9.09 -0.03
C ILE A 70 9.35 -10.58 0.35
N ALA A 71 10.46 -11.09 0.89
CA ALA A 71 10.57 -12.47 1.33
C ALA A 71 9.58 -12.81 2.45
N ALA A 72 9.44 -11.96 3.45
CA ALA A 72 8.50 -12.15 4.56
C ALA A 72 7.04 -12.17 4.09
N LEU A 73 6.70 -11.33 3.10
CA LEU A 73 5.37 -11.35 2.45
C LEU A 73 5.13 -12.64 1.66
N ASN A 74 6.16 -13.14 0.94
CA ASN A 74 6.05 -14.35 0.11
C ASN A 74 6.05 -15.64 0.92
N GLU A 75 6.62 -15.62 2.11
CA GLU A 75 6.62 -16.76 3.04
C GLU A 75 5.44 -16.70 4.02
N GLU A 76 4.63 -15.61 3.94
CA GLU A 76 3.42 -15.40 4.76
C GLU A 76 3.69 -15.50 6.28
N GLU A 77 4.92 -15.13 6.67
CA GLU A 77 5.35 -15.16 8.08
C GLU A 77 5.03 -13.85 8.78
N ILE A 78 3.85 -13.74 9.39
CA ILE A 78 3.36 -12.49 10.00
C ILE A 78 4.35 -11.84 10.97
N ASN A 79 5.03 -12.60 11.82
CA ASN A 79 5.96 -12.04 12.78
C ASN A 79 7.22 -11.49 12.10
N ARG A 80 7.70 -12.15 11.05
CA ARG A 80 8.82 -11.70 10.24
C ARG A 80 8.44 -10.47 9.43
N TYR A 81 7.27 -10.48 8.80
CA TYR A 81 6.73 -9.33 8.08
C TYR A 81 6.65 -8.10 8.99
N MET A 82 6.04 -8.22 10.17
CA MET A 82 5.91 -7.09 11.11
C MET A 82 7.26 -6.58 11.64
N GLN A 83 8.33 -7.38 11.60
CA GLN A 83 9.67 -6.91 11.92
C GLN A 83 10.28 -6.03 10.82
N THR A 84 9.78 -6.10 9.59
CA THR A 84 10.21 -5.20 8.49
C THR A 84 9.53 -3.84 8.54
N ILE A 85 8.46 -3.69 9.31
CA ILE A 85 7.64 -2.49 9.42
C ILE A 85 8.17 -1.57 10.53
N ALA A 86 8.16 -0.26 10.30
CA ALA A 86 8.46 0.76 11.30
C ALA A 86 7.45 0.72 12.45
N LYS A 87 7.85 1.07 13.67
CA LYS A 87 6.96 1.08 14.86
C LYS A 87 5.85 2.13 14.76
N ASP A 88 6.16 3.25 14.09
CA ASP A 88 5.22 4.33 13.82
C ASP A 88 5.21 4.63 12.30
N PRO A 89 4.55 3.78 11.50
CA PRO A 89 4.54 3.93 10.06
C PRO A 89 3.64 5.10 9.63
N ARG A 90 4.02 5.80 8.55
CA ARG A 90 3.30 7.00 8.07
C ARG A 90 2.12 6.68 7.14
N GLY A 91 2.18 5.58 6.40
CA GLY A 91 1.20 5.23 5.38
C GLY A 91 0.03 4.38 5.90
N PHE A 92 0.14 3.85 7.10
CA PHE A 92 -0.83 2.95 7.72
C PHE A 92 -0.61 2.89 9.24
N LYS A 93 -1.48 2.19 9.99
CA LYS A 93 -1.29 1.98 11.43
C LYS A 93 -0.73 0.58 11.69
N TYR A 94 0.29 0.48 12.52
CA TYR A 94 1.02 -0.77 12.78
C TYR A 94 0.11 -1.93 13.22
N ASP A 95 -0.81 -1.68 14.17
CA ASP A 95 -1.70 -2.72 14.68
C ASP A 95 -2.77 -3.12 13.65
N GLU A 96 -3.27 -2.17 12.85
CA GLU A 96 -4.22 -2.44 11.76
C GLU A 96 -3.54 -3.24 10.63
N GLU A 97 -2.30 -2.90 10.29
CA GLU A 97 -1.51 -3.63 9.30
C GLU A 97 -1.29 -5.09 9.70
N LYS A 98 -1.00 -5.34 10.99
CA LYS A 98 -0.85 -6.71 11.49
C LYS A 98 -2.12 -7.53 11.32
N VAL A 99 -3.28 -6.96 11.63
CA VAL A 99 -4.58 -7.63 11.45
C VAL A 99 -4.83 -7.89 9.97
N TYR A 100 -4.67 -6.87 9.13
CA TYR A 100 -4.88 -6.97 7.68
C TYR A 100 -3.98 -8.03 7.04
N ALA A 101 -2.68 -8.01 7.34
CA ALA A 101 -1.73 -8.98 6.79
C ALA A 101 -2.03 -10.40 7.28
N THR A 102 -2.43 -10.58 8.56
CA THR A 102 -2.83 -11.90 9.07
C THR A 102 -4.04 -12.43 8.31
N GLU A 103 -5.07 -11.62 8.12
CA GLU A 103 -6.27 -12.01 7.37
C GLU A 103 -5.96 -12.31 5.89
N ALA A 104 -5.06 -11.54 5.29
CA ALA A 104 -4.62 -11.76 3.91
C ALA A 104 -3.89 -13.10 3.76
N PHE A 105 -2.96 -13.43 4.66
CA PHE A 105 -2.22 -14.70 4.66
C PHE A 105 -3.12 -15.91 4.94
N ASP A 106 -4.17 -15.75 5.74
CA ASP A 106 -5.14 -16.81 6.00
C ASP A 106 -6.08 -17.07 4.81
N GLN A 107 -6.29 -16.06 3.94
CA GLN A 107 -7.25 -16.16 2.85
C GLN A 107 -6.62 -16.43 1.47
N PHE A 108 -5.36 -16.06 1.30
CA PHE A 108 -4.66 -16.13 0.02
C PHE A 108 -3.29 -16.77 0.18
N ASP A 109 -2.91 -17.61 -0.79
CA ASP A 109 -1.52 -17.97 -1.05
C ASP A 109 -0.99 -17.01 -2.12
N SER A 110 -0.04 -16.16 -1.74
CA SER A 110 0.37 -15.03 -2.57
C SER A 110 1.87 -15.00 -2.78
N LYS A 111 2.27 -14.77 -4.04
CA LYS A 111 3.67 -14.62 -4.42
C LYS A 111 3.89 -13.34 -5.20
N ARG A 112 4.87 -12.57 -4.76
CA ARG A 112 5.34 -11.34 -5.41
C ARG A 112 6.65 -11.60 -6.12
N GLU A 113 6.70 -11.27 -7.40
CA GLU A 113 7.92 -11.25 -8.20
C GLU A 113 8.28 -9.80 -8.47
N VAL A 114 9.53 -9.42 -8.22
CA VAL A 114 10.02 -8.05 -8.37
C VAL A 114 11.09 -7.97 -9.44
N ALA A 115 11.10 -6.86 -10.17
CA ALA A 115 12.10 -6.55 -11.18
C ALA A 115 12.43 -5.05 -11.16
N ASN A 116 13.56 -4.67 -11.73
CA ASN A 116 14.00 -3.27 -11.83
C ASN A 116 14.01 -2.54 -10.48
N VAL A 117 14.48 -3.23 -9.43
CA VAL A 117 14.59 -2.66 -8.09
C VAL A 117 15.62 -1.54 -8.11
N THR A 118 15.20 -0.33 -7.73
CA THR A 118 16.02 0.88 -7.82
C THR A 118 15.78 1.76 -6.60
N ILE A 119 16.84 2.24 -5.96
CA ILE A 119 16.72 3.30 -4.94
C ILE A 119 16.49 4.61 -5.69
N ALA A 120 15.24 5.09 -5.69
CA ALA A 120 14.86 6.30 -6.41
C ALA A 120 15.22 7.58 -5.63
N LYS A 121 15.20 7.50 -4.30
CA LYS A 121 15.60 8.60 -3.41
C LYS A 121 16.34 8.09 -2.19
N TYR A 122 17.26 8.92 -1.73
CA TYR A 122 18.00 8.68 -0.49
C TYR A 122 18.25 9.97 0.28
N LYS A 123 17.98 9.90 1.58
CA LYS A 123 18.43 10.82 2.62
C LYS A 123 18.95 9.98 3.79
N ASP A 124 19.71 10.57 4.72
CA ASP A 124 20.38 9.84 5.79
C ASP A 124 19.49 8.88 6.61
N GLU A 125 18.21 9.19 6.77
CA GLU A 125 17.25 8.41 7.56
C GLU A 125 15.98 8.00 6.77
N GLU A 126 15.97 8.25 5.46
CA GLU A 126 14.82 7.94 4.60
C GLU A 126 15.28 7.51 3.20
N ALA A 127 14.65 6.45 2.67
CA ALA A 127 14.90 5.99 1.31
C ALA A 127 13.59 5.58 0.62
N GLU A 128 13.52 5.80 -0.70
CA GLU A 128 12.42 5.33 -1.55
C GLU A 128 12.98 4.28 -2.52
N VAL A 129 12.42 3.07 -2.46
CA VAL A 129 12.76 1.96 -3.36
C VAL A 129 11.62 1.74 -4.33
N PHE A 130 11.92 1.88 -5.61
CA PHE A 130 11.01 1.55 -6.71
C PHE A 130 11.24 0.10 -7.15
N ALA A 131 10.16 -0.59 -7.54
CA ALA A 131 10.21 -1.88 -8.19
C ALA A 131 9.01 -2.08 -9.11
N ASN A 132 9.20 -2.77 -10.23
CA ASN A 132 8.12 -3.41 -10.96
C ASN A 132 7.73 -4.67 -10.20
N MET A 133 6.43 -4.93 -10.08
CA MET A 133 5.91 -6.04 -9.29
C MET A 133 4.86 -6.82 -10.07
N THR A 134 4.95 -8.14 -10.03
CA THR A 134 3.87 -9.05 -10.42
C THR A 134 3.41 -9.79 -9.16
N LEU A 135 2.12 -9.73 -8.88
CA LEU A 135 1.48 -10.46 -7.80
C LEU A 135 0.67 -11.61 -8.36
N HIS A 136 1.02 -12.83 -8.00
CA HIS A 136 0.21 -14.02 -8.19
C HIS A 136 -0.48 -14.32 -6.86
N SER A 137 -1.78 -14.59 -6.88
CA SER A 137 -2.56 -14.83 -5.67
C SER A 137 -3.61 -15.89 -5.93
N LEU A 138 -3.65 -16.91 -5.08
CA LEU A 138 -4.67 -17.96 -5.05
C LEU A 138 -5.59 -17.73 -3.85
N GLN A 139 -6.87 -17.49 -4.09
CA GLN A 139 -7.85 -17.44 -3.02
C GLN A 139 -8.15 -18.86 -2.51
N LEU A 140 -7.81 -19.16 -1.26
CA LEU A 140 -7.83 -20.52 -0.71
C LEU A 140 -9.24 -21.13 -0.62
N GLU A 141 -10.26 -20.31 -0.33
CA GLU A 141 -11.65 -20.81 -0.22
C GLU A 141 -12.25 -21.20 -1.58
N THR A 142 -11.99 -20.42 -2.63
CA THR A 142 -12.60 -20.57 -3.94
C THR A 142 -11.72 -21.24 -4.98
N ASN A 143 -10.42 -21.37 -4.72
CA ASN A 143 -9.38 -21.77 -5.65
C ASN A 143 -9.33 -20.91 -6.93
N ILE A 144 -9.67 -19.62 -6.80
CA ILE A 144 -9.59 -18.65 -7.88
C ILE A 144 -8.19 -18.04 -7.88
N GLU A 145 -7.51 -18.10 -9.02
CA GLU A 145 -6.22 -17.46 -9.24
C GLU A 145 -6.40 -16.04 -9.76
N HIS A 146 -5.59 -15.11 -9.24
CA HIS A 146 -5.50 -13.75 -9.70
C HIS A 146 -4.04 -13.42 -10.00
N GLU A 147 -3.83 -12.70 -11.09
CA GLU A 147 -2.53 -12.13 -11.44
C GLU A 147 -2.71 -10.63 -11.67
N SER A 148 -1.83 -9.83 -11.08
CA SER A 148 -1.76 -8.40 -11.35
C SER A 148 -0.32 -7.96 -11.46
N ALA A 149 -0.07 -7.03 -12.39
CA ALA A 149 1.23 -6.37 -12.54
C ALA A 149 1.09 -4.88 -12.23
N GLY A 150 2.18 -4.27 -11.80
CA GLY A 150 2.19 -2.85 -11.48
C GLY A 150 3.56 -2.37 -11.01
N ARG A 151 3.55 -1.17 -10.47
CA ARG A 151 4.75 -0.50 -9.95
C ARG A 151 4.55 -0.19 -8.48
N GLN A 152 5.58 -0.42 -7.68
CA GLN A 152 5.55 -0.14 -6.25
C GLN A 152 6.67 0.82 -5.87
N VAL A 153 6.35 1.77 -4.99
CA VAL A 153 7.33 2.54 -4.23
C VAL A 153 7.18 2.17 -2.77
N THR A 154 8.27 1.67 -2.21
CA THR A 154 8.38 1.36 -0.78
C THR A 154 9.24 2.41 -0.11
N VAL A 155 8.68 3.11 0.87
CA VAL A 155 9.41 4.12 1.63
C VAL A 155 9.92 3.51 2.91
N PHE A 156 11.22 3.66 3.13
CA PHE A 156 11.92 3.20 4.31
C PHE A 156 12.33 4.36 5.21
N VAL A 157 12.31 4.12 6.51
CA VAL A 157 12.93 4.99 7.53
C VAL A 157 13.94 4.17 8.33
N LYS A 158 14.95 4.85 8.88
CA LYS A 158 15.97 4.21 9.70
C LYS A 158 15.55 4.25 11.17
N GLU A 159 15.27 3.10 11.77
CA GLU A 159 14.95 2.93 13.19
C GLU A 159 15.97 2.04 13.86
N ASP A 160 16.57 2.50 14.95
CA ASP A 160 17.58 1.75 15.72
C ASP A 160 18.72 1.18 14.84
N GLY A 161 19.09 1.91 13.78
CA GLY A 161 20.12 1.53 12.82
C GLY A 161 19.68 0.55 11.73
N ALA A 162 18.41 0.15 11.68
CA ALA A 162 17.84 -0.72 10.64
C ALA A 162 16.82 0.01 9.77
N TRP A 163 16.77 -0.33 8.49
CA TRP A 163 15.76 0.20 7.56
C TRP A 163 14.44 -0.53 7.73
N LYS A 164 13.35 0.24 7.89
CA LYS A 164 11.99 -0.25 8.14
C LYS A 164 11.00 0.40 7.20
N VAL A 165 10.02 -0.35 6.71
CA VAL A 165 8.96 0.15 5.85
C VAL A 165 8.05 1.09 6.63
N THR A 166 7.81 2.30 6.11
CA THR A 166 6.91 3.29 6.71
C THR A 166 5.71 3.64 5.82
N SER A 167 5.84 3.44 4.50
CA SER A 167 4.74 3.65 3.55
C SER A 167 4.95 2.78 2.31
N VAL A 168 3.88 2.37 1.68
CA VAL A 168 3.89 1.63 0.41
C VAL A 168 2.87 2.25 -0.53
N TYR A 169 3.30 2.55 -1.74
CA TYR A 169 2.45 3.05 -2.83
C TYR A 169 2.49 2.06 -3.98
N TYR A 170 1.34 1.62 -4.44
CA TYR A 170 1.21 0.67 -5.54
C TYR A 170 0.27 1.23 -6.61
N ILE A 171 0.73 1.19 -7.86
CA ILE A 171 -0.07 1.50 -9.04
C ILE A 171 -0.14 0.24 -9.88
N GLY A 172 -1.33 -0.36 -9.92
CA GLY A 172 -1.59 -1.48 -10.83
C GLY A 172 -1.60 -1.00 -12.28
N ASP A 173 -0.98 -1.78 -13.14
CA ASP A 173 -1.18 -1.61 -14.58
C ASP A 173 -2.63 -2.01 -14.90
N ASP A 174 -3.29 -1.30 -15.83
CA ASP A 174 -4.65 -1.63 -16.24
C ASP A 174 -4.70 -3.11 -16.69
N SER A 175 -5.12 -3.98 -15.78
CA SER A 175 -5.28 -5.40 -16.07
C SER A 175 -6.38 -5.52 -17.12
N LYS A 176 -6.00 -5.91 -18.34
CA LYS A 176 -6.97 -6.46 -19.29
C LYS A 176 -7.52 -7.71 -18.61
N SER A 177 -8.69 -7.56 -17.96
CA SER A 177 -9.46 -8.69 -17.48
C SER A 177 -9.54 -9.73 -18.60
N SER A 178 -8.77 -10.79 -18.48
CA SER A 178 -8.93 -11.95 -19.36
C SER A 178 -10.22 -12.62 -18.93
N THR A 179 -11.34 -12.18 -19.51
CA THR A 179 -12.57 -12.94 -19.50
C THR A 179 -12.26 -14.26 -20.19
N GLY A 180 -12.04 -15.31 -19.39
CA GLY A 180 -11.96 -16.68 -19.85
C GLY A 180 -13.23 -17.03 -20.64
N LYS A 181 -13.03 -17.54 -21.83
CA LYS A 181 -14.07 -18.20 -22.63
C LYS A 181 -14.29 -19.61 -22.10
#